data_2becfbc6ea18800b77051e058f569257
#
_entry.id   2becfbc6ea18800b77051e058f569257
#
_cell.length_a   1.000
_cell.length_b   1.000
_cell.length_c   1.000
_cell.angle_alpha   90.00
_cell.angle_beta   90.00
_cell.angle_gamma   90.00
#
_symmetry.space_group_name_H-M   'P 1'
#
loop_
_entity.id
_entity.type
_entity.pdbx_description
1 polymer ?
#
loop_
_entity_poly.entity_id
_entity_poly.type
_entity_poly.pdbx_seq_one_letter_code
_entity_poly.pdbx_strand_id
1 'polypeptide(L)'
;MRRPPPKPAIVVAAAIALVTAATVAVSLNSGPGSGTVVNVSLTDSGGPMGEGNGPMHPGAMGLTADQTTVPHGKVTFRVTNAGVVNHEMVVLSLAGAQVMGTRPFDGQAKIDETGSLGEASTSGGEGKGEGITPGASGRMTVSLAPGRYELVCNYMGHYVSGMYGELTVT
;
A
#
# COMPACT_ATOMS: atom_id res chain seq x y z
N MET A 1 -14.41 76.72 49.99
CA MET A 1 -14.47 75.98 48.68
C MET A 1 -13.82 74.57 48.87
N ARG A 2 -14.62 73.53 48.91
CA ARG A 2 -14.15 72.14 49.10
C ARG A 2 -14.04 71.47 47.70
N ARG A 3 -12.88 70.94 47.36
CA ARG A 3 -12.65 70.17 46.17
C ARG A 3 -13.41 68.84 46.20
N PRO A 4 -14.01 68.38 45.12
CA PRO A 4 -14.66 67.08 45.07
C PRO A 4 -13.59 65.93 44.99
N PRO A 5 -13.95 64.77 45.50
CA PRO A 5 -13.06 63.59 45.47
C PRO A 5 -12.87 63.00 44.06
N PRO A 6 -11.73 62.41 43.80
CA PRO A 6 -11.49 61.77 42.48
C PRO A 6 -12.34 60.50 42.29
N LYS A 7 -12.83 60.32 41.08
CA LYS A 7 -13.59 59.14 40.64
C LYS A 7 -12.69 57.90 40.56
N PRO A 8 -13.19 56.72 40.96
CA PRO A 8 -12.41 55.48 40.81
C PRO A 8 -12.27 55.09 39.36
N ALA A 9 -11.05 54.78 38.92
CA ALA A 9 -10.75 54.18 37.63
C ALA A 9 -11.14 52.70 37.64
N ILE A 10 -12.02 52.30 36.73
CA ILE A 10 -12.36 50.89 36.51
C ILE A 10 -11.28 50.29 35.62
N VAL A 11 -10.47 49.42 36.19
CA VAL A 11 -9.51 48.60 35.41
C VAL A 11 -10.27 47.36 34.88
N VAL A 12 -10.55 47.34 33.59
CA VAL A 12 -11.08 46.18 32.92
C VAL A 12 -9.89 45.26 32.60
N ALA A 13 -9.73 44.21 33.38
CA ALA A 13 -8.79 43.14 33.07
C ALA A 13 -9.37 42.27 31.95
N ALA A 14 -8.84 42.41 30.75
CA ALA A 14 -9.13 41.47 29.65
C ALA A 14 -8.42 40.14 29.89
N ALA A 15 -9.18 39.14 30.29
CA ALA A 15 -8.67 37.75 30.35
C ALA A 15 -8.62 37.19 28.94
N ILE A 16 -7.40 37.03 28.38
CA ILE A 16 -7.16 36.30 27.14
C ILE A 16 -7.19 34.81 27.50
N ALA A 17 -8.29 34.15 27.14
CA ALA A 17 -8.36 32.70 27.23
C ALA A 17 -7.53 32.08 26.07
N LEU A 18 -6.38 31.51 26.37
CA LEU A 18 -5.61 30.68 25.45
C LEU A 18 -6.38 29.36 25.26
N VAL A 19 -7.06 29.22 24.14
CA VAL A 19 -7.63 27.93 23.70
C VAL A 19 -6.47 27.12 23.11
N THR A 20 -5.89 26.24 23.90
CA THR A 20 -4.98 25.20 23.41
C THR A 20 -5.81 24.14 22.69
N ALA A 21 -5.75 24.13 21.37
CA ALA A 21 -6.30 23.04 20.56
C ALA A 21 -5.45 21.78 20.85
N ALA A 22 -5.97 20.91 21.70
CA ALA A 22 -5.44 19.56 21.83
C ALA A 22 -5.77 18.79 20.57
N THR A 23 -4.78 18.57 19.70
CA THR A 23 -4.89 17.62 18.60
C THR A 23 -4.96 16.21 19.20
N VAL A 24 -6.17 15.67 19.29
CA VAL A 24 -6.36 14.26 19.61
C VAL A 24 -5.89 13.47 18.38
N ALA A 25 -4.68 12.91 18.47
CA ALA A 25 -4.25 11.87 17.55
C ALA A 25 -5.14 10.65 17.81
N VAL A 26 -6.13 10.44 16.95
CA VAL A 26 -6.91 9.20 16.93
C VAL A 26 -5.96 8.10 16.44
N SER A 27 -5.32 7.43 17.38
CA SER A 27 -4.66 6.17 17.11
C SER A 27 -5.77 5.15 16.82
N LEU A 28 -5.97 4.82 15.53
CA LEU A 28 -6.84 3.70 15.15
C LEU A 28 -6.14 2.42 15.62
N ASN A 29 -6.35 2.09 16.90
CA ASN A 29 -5.95 0.82 17.47
C ASN A 29 -6.84 -0.24 16.81
N SER A 30 -6.33 -0.91 15.76
CA SER A 30 -6.95 -2.10 15.19
C SER A 30 -6.96 -3.17 16.28
N GLY A 31 -8.12 -3.38 16.90
CA GLY A 31 -8.30 -4.42 17.91
C GLY A 31 -7.97 -5.81 17.33
N PRO A 32 -7.72 -6.82 18.18
CA PRO A 32 -7.43 -8.18 17.76
C PRO A 32 -8.66 -8.75 17.01
N GLY A 33 -8.63 -8.70 15.66
CA GLY A 33 -9.70 -9.22 14.80
C GLY A 33 -9.93 -8.49 13.48
N SER A 34 -9.58 -7.23 13.34
CA SER A 34 -9.63 -6.54 12.04
C SER A 34 -8.29 -6.72 11.32
N GLY A 35 -8.30 -7.58 10.28
CA GLY A 35 -7.11 -7.75 9.43
C GLY A 35 -6.73 -6.46 8.72
N THR A 36 -5.44 -6.28 8.47
CA THR A 36 -4.90 -5.17 7.67
C THR A 36 -5.37 -5.31 6.22
N VAL A 37 -5.74 -4.19 5.59
CA VAL A 37 -6.08 -4.15 4.16
C VAL A 37 -4.99 -3.39 3.44
N VAL A 38 -4.43 -3.98 2.38
CA VAL A 38 -3.45 -3.38 1.47
C VAL A 38 -4.10 -3.29 0.09
N ASN A 39 -4.18 -2.08 -0.46
CA ASN A 39 -4.66 -1.89 -1.82
C ASN A 39 -3.48 -1.88 -2.78
N VAL A 40 -3.58 -2.68 -3.84
CA VAL A 40 -2.53 -2.85 -4.85
C VAL A 40 -3.08 -2.45 -6.21
N SER A 41 -2.33 -1.65 -6.94
CA SER A 41 -2.60 -1.28 -8.33
C SER A 41 -1.60 -1.95 -9.26
N LEU A 42 -2.11 -2.60 -10.31
CA LEU A 42 -1.34 -3.23 -11.38
C LEU A 42 -1.50 -2.38 -12.65
N THR A 43 -0.39 -2.03 -13.30
CA THR A 43 -0.38 -1.16 -14.50
C THR A 43 0.60 -1.71 -15.53
N ASP A 44 0.31 -1.51 -16.82
CA ASP A 44 1.16 -1.92 -17.95
C ASP A 44 1.38 -0.82 -19.00
N SER A 45 0.65 0.25 -18.92
CA SER A 45 0.90 1.46 -19.66
C SER A 45 1.38 2.49 -18.66
N GLY A 46 2.52 3.09 -18.87
CA GLY A 46 3.05 4.12 -17.99
C GLY A 46 1.89 4.97 -17.48
N GLY A 47 1.62 4.88 -16.17
CA GLY A 47 0.40 5.34 -15.51
C GLY A 47 -0.07 6.74 -15.92
N PRO A 48 -1.21 7.22 -15.40
CA PRO A 48 -1.74 8.52 -15.77
C PRO A 48 -0.60 9.53 -15.64
N MET A 49 -0.38 10.30 -16.71
CA MET A 49 0.67 11.31 -16.87
C MET A 49 0.77 12.19 -15.60
N GLY A 50 1.42 11.65 -14.55
CA GLY A 50 1.92 12.46 -13.46
C GLY A 50 3.11 13.23 -14.01
N GLU A 51 3.08 14.54 -13.90
CA GLU A 51 4.12 15.48 -14.29
C GLU A 51 5.48 15.14 -13.71
N GLY A 52 6.12 14.12 -14.24
CA GLY A 52 7.46 13.70 -13.91
C GLY A 52 8.28 13.66 -15.20
N ASN A 53 9.21 14.59 -15.34
CA ASN A 53 10.11 14.81 -16.48
C ASN A 53 11.17 13.68 -16.58
N GLY A 54 10.76 12.40 -16.49
CA GLY A 54 11.61 11.23 -16.71
C GLY A 54 11.41 10.65 -18.10
N PRO A 55 12.42 10.00 -18.71
CA PRO A 55 12.28 9.37 -20.00
C PRO A 55 11.17 8.30 -19.92
N MET A 56 10.16 8.44 -20.75
CA MET A 56 9.11 7.43 -20.91
C MET A 56 9.76 6.13 -21.37
N HIS A 57 9.71 5.11 -20.52
CA HIS A 57 9.94 3.75 -20.96
C HIS A 57 8.62 3.21 -21.50
N PRO A 58 8.49 3.01 -22.83
CA PRO A 58 7.32 2.38 -23.41
C PRO A 58 7.19 0.96 -22.83
N GLY A 59 6.08 0.65 -22.19
CA GLY A 59 5.84 -0.68 -21.64
C GLY A 59 6.31 -0.91 -20.22
N ALA A 60 6.54 0.14 -19.42
CA ALA A 60 6.83 -0.02 -18.01
C ALA A 60 5.63 -0.68 -17.31
N MET A 61 5.84 -1.89 -16.82
CA MET A 61 4.87 -2.59 -15.97
C MET A 61 5.08 -2.17 -14.52
N GLY A 62 4.01 -2.05 -13.75
CA GLY A 62 4.06 -1.57 -12.39
C GLY A 62 3.14 -2.33 -11.45
N LEU A 63 3.65 -2.61 -10.25
CA LEU A 63 2.90 -3.09 -9.10
C LEU A 63 3.15 -2.13 -7.94
N THR A 64 2.11 -1.46 -7.48
CA THR A 64 2.21 -0.45 -6.41
C THR A 64 1.22 -0.77 -5.30
N ALA A 65 1.71 -0.88 -4.07
CA ALA A 65 0.90 -1.02 -2.87
C ALA A 65 0.77 0.33 -2.14
N ASP A 66 -0.40 0.61 -1.55
CA ASP A 66 -0.65 1.82 -0.75
C ASP A 66 0.08 1.79 0.60
N GLN A 67 0.51 0.60 1.05
CA GLN A 67 1.31 0.38 2.25
C GLN A 67 2.45 -0.59 1.94
N THR A 68 3.66 -0.22 2.33
CA THR A 68 4.87 -1.06 2.20
C THR A 68 5.31 -1.69 3.53
N THR A 69 4.65 -1.30 4.63
CA THR A 69 4.88 -1.87 5.96
C THR A 69 3.55 -2.07 6.66
N VAL A 70 3.32 -3.27 7.18
CA VAL A 70 2.09 -3.65 7.88
C VAL A 70 2.38 -4.50 9.12
N PRO A 71 1.50 -4.53 10.13
CA PRO A 71 1.63 -5.45 11.25
C PRO A 71 1.41 -6.90 10.81
N HIS A 72 2.04 -7.84 11.54
CA HIS A 72 1.84 -9.28 11.31
C HIS A 72 0.39 -9.72 11.59
N GLY A 73 0.01 -10.83 11.03
CA GLY A 73 -1.33 -11.39 11.16
C GLY A 73 -2.10 -11.45 9.84
N LYS A 74 -3.41 -11.32 9.91
CA LYS A 74 -4.28 -11.40 8.73
C LYS A 74 -4.16 -10.14 7.87
N VAL A 75 -3.68 -10.30 6.63
CA VAL A 75 -3.58 -9.23 5.62
C VAL A 75 -4.51 -9.58 4.45
N THR A 76 -5.34 -8.63 4.07
CA THR A 76 -6.20 -8.73 2.89
C THR A 76 -5.66 -7.80 1.82
N PHE A 77 -5.25 -8.37 0.70
CA PHE A 77 -4.89 -7.61 -0.49
C PHE A 77 -6.14 -7.38 -1.34
N ARG A 78 -6.35 -6.13 -1.76
CA ARG A 78 -7.33 -5.74 -2.78
C ARG A 78 -6.54 -5.26 -3.98
N VAL A 79 -6.61 -6.02 -5.06
CA VAL A 79 -5.77 -5.81 -6.24
C VAL A 79 -6.63 -5.32 -7.38
N THR A 80 -6.31 -4.18 -7.95
CA THR A 80 -7.02 -3.60 -9.10
C THR A 80 -6.10 -3.59 -10.31
N ASN A 81 -6.55 -4.17 -11.42
CA ASN A 81 -5.87 -4.06 -12.68
C ASN A 81 -6.30 -2.76 -13.38
N ALA A 82 -5.43 -1.74 -13.30
CA ALA A 82 -5.59 -0.45 -13.97
C ALA A 82 -4.87 -0.41 -15.34
N GLY A 83 -4.32 -1.55 -15.79
CA GLY A 83 -3.67 -1.73 -17.08
C GLY A 83 -4.62 -2.15 -18.18
N VAL A 84 -4.06 -2.53 -19.34
CA VAL A 84 -4.80 -2.93 -20.53
C VAL A 84 -4.59 -4.40 -20.91
N VAL A 85 -3.70 -5.12 -20.18
CA VAL A 85 -3.53 -6.58 -20.32
C VAL A 85 -3.90 -7.28 -19.00
N ASN A 86 -3.98 -8.61 -19.04
CA ASN A 86 -4.23 -9.40 -17.82
C ASN A 86 -3.00 -9.37 -16.90
N HIS A 87 -3.25 -9.27 -15.62
CA HIS A 87 -2.24 -9.32 -14.56
C HIS A 87 -2.66 -10.30 -13.47
N GLU A 88 -1.73 -10.63 -12.60
CA GLU A 88 -1.94 -11.39 -11.38
C GLU A 88 -1.12 -10.78 -10.24
N MET A 89 -1.40 -11.16 -9.01
CA MET A 89 -0.53 -10.82 -7.89
C MET A 89 -0.34 -12.03 -6.99
N VAL A 90 0.89 -12.52 -6.95
CA VAL A 90 1.34 -13.62 -6.10
C VAL A 90 2.17 -13.08 -4.95
N VAL A 91 2.04 -13.66 -3.76
CA VAL A 91 2.82 -13.31 -2.57
C VAL A 91 3.88 -14.36 -2.30
N LEU A 92 5.14 -13.96 -2.28
CA LEU A 92 6.30 -14.83 -2.04
C LEU A 92 7.13 -14.29 -0.88
N SER A 93 7.70 -15.15 -0.04
CA SER A 93 8.64 -14.74 1.01
C SER A 93 9.96 -14.27 0.40
N LEU A 94 10.55 -13.20 0.98
CA LEU A 94 11.93 -12.77 0.73
C LEU A 94 12.80 -13.18 1.92
N ALA A 95 13.50 -14.32 1.81
CA ALA A 95 14.28 -14.87 2.90
C ALA A 95 15.68 -14.22 3.01
N GLY A 96 16.11 -13.93 4.23
CA GLY A 96 17.47 -13.45 4.51
C GLY A 96 17.86 -12.20 3.72
N ALA A 97 18.96 -12.28 2.99
CA ALA A 97 19.51 -11.18 2.19
C ALA A 97 18.94 -11.11 0.74
N GLN A 98 17.91 -11.87 0.42
CA GLN A 98 17.30 -11.85 -0.90
C GLN A 98 16.77 -10.44 -1.22
N VAL A 99 17.06 -9.97 -2.43
CA VAL A 99 16.65 -8.65 -2.91
C VAL A 99 15.43 -8.81 -3.82
N MET A 100 14.46 -7.91 -3.65
CA MET A 100 13.30 -7.81 -4.54
C MET A 100 13.75 -7.62 -6.00
N GLY A 101 13.05 -8.27 -6.94
CA GLY A 101 13.33 -8.17 -8.37
C GLY A 101 14.52 -8.99 -8.85
N THR A 102 15.12 -9.86 -7.99
CA THR A 102 16.31 -10.68 -8.35
C THR A 102 16.03 -12.17 -8.42
N ARG A 103 14.76 -12.60 -8.41
CA ARG A 103 14.45 -14.03 -8.57
C ARG A 103 14.87 -14.50 -9.95
N PRO A 104 15.48 -15.69 -10.05
CA PRO A 104 15.75 -16.30 -11.34
C PRO A 104 14.43 -16.61 -12.07
N PHE A 105 14.45 -16.53 -13.37
CA PHE A 105 13.33 -16.83 -14.25
C PHE A 105 13.71 -17.88 -15.28
N ASP A 106 12.71 -18.60 -15.78
CA ASP A 106 12.85 -19.66 -16.77
C ASP A 106 12.89 -19.13 -18.22
N GLY A 107 12.89 -20.05 -19.19
CA GLY A 107 12.89 -19.71 -20.62
C GLY A 107 11.61 -19.01 -21.11
N GLN A 108 10.58 -18.92 -20.27
CA GLN A 108 9.34 -18.17 -20.53
C GLN A 108 9.31 -16.83 -19.77
N ALA A 109 10.44 -16.42 -19.17
CA ALA A 109 10.55 -15.24 -18.32
C ALA A 109 9.56 -15.24 -17.16
N LYS A 110 9.28 -16.42 -16.59
CA LYS A 110 8.48 -16.65 -15.39
C LYS A 110 9.39 -17.07 -14.23
N ILE A 111 9.07 -16.61 -13.03
CA ILE A 111 9.77 -17.01 -11.80
C ILE A 111 9.14 -18.30 -11.24
N ASP A 112 9.90 -19.02 -10.42
CA ASP A 112 9.39 -20.15 -9.65
C ASP A 112 8.50 -19.64 -8.50
N GLU A 113 7.26 -20.10 -8.46
CA GLU A 113 6.28 -19.78 -7.42
C GLU A 113 6.26 -20.79 -6.27
N THR A 114 7.18 -21.74 -6.24
CA THR A 114 7.27 -22.71 -5.14
C THR A 114 7.37 -21.98 -3.81
N GLY A 115 6.46 -22.31 -2.88
CA GLY A 115 6.36 -21.60 -1.60
C GLY A 115 5.53 -20.31 -1.66
N SER A 116 4.77 -20.08 -2.71
CA SER A 116 3.75 -19.05 -2.76
C SER A 116 2.80 -19.15 -1.57
N LEU A 117 2.47 -17.99 -0.99
CA LEU A 117 1.53 -17.87 0.12
C LEU A 117 0.09 -17.63 -0.36
N GLY A 118 -0.09 -17.45 -1.67
CA GLY A 118 -1.36 -17.30 -2.35
C GLY A 118 -1.30 -16.29 -3.49
N GLU A 119 -2.39 -16.27 -4.26
CA GLU A 119 -2.59 -15.43 -5.43
C GLU A 119 -3.92 -14.68 -5.32
N ALA A 120 -3.93 -13.41 -5.67
CA ALA A 120 -5.17 -12.64 -5.75
C ALA A 120 -5.92 -12.98 -7.04
N SER A 121 -7.19 -13.35 -6.91
CA SER A 121 -8.07 -13.68 -8.02
C SER A 121 -9.37 -12.88 -8.00
N THR A 122 -10.06 -12.83 -9.12
CA THR A 122 -11.36 -12.16 -9.26
C THR A 122 -12.46 -12.85 -8.46
N SER A 123 -12.36 -14.16 -8.27
CA SER A 123 -13.33 -14.95 -7.49
C SER A 123 -13.17 -14.79 -5.97
N GLY A 124 -12.04 -14.18 -5.52
CA GLY A 124 -11.70 -14.09 -4.09
C GLY A 124 -11.30 -15.42 -3.47
N GLY A 125 -11.15 -16.47 -4.27
CA GLY A 125 -10.58 -17.77 -3.91
C GLY A 125 -9.09 -17.81 -4.22
N GLU A 126 -8.40 -18.79 -3.70
CA GLU A 126 -7.01 -19.10 -4.07
C GLU A 126 -7.01 -19.77 -5.45
N GLY A 127 -7.23 -19.01 -6.50
CA GLY A 127 -7.25 -19.52 -7.88
C GLY A 127 -5.87 -19.42 -8.50
N LYS A 128 -5.32 -20.56 -8.93
CA LYS A 128 -4.09 -20.54 -9.73
C LYS A 128 -4.45 -20.16 -11.17
N GLY A 129 -3.91 -19.02 -11.64
CA GLY A 129 -3.86 -18.68 -13.06
C GLY A 129 -5.12 -18.07 -13.68
N GLU A 130 -6.11 -17.63 -12.88
CA GLU A 130 -7.27 -16.94 -13.46
C GLU A 130 -6.96 -15.50 -13.89
N GLY A 131 -5.93 -14.89 -13.26
CA GLY A 131 -5.56 -13.50 -13.51
C GLY A 131 -6.67 -12.50 -13.21
N ILE A 132 -6.31 -11.23 -13.30
CA ILE A 132 -7.23 -10.10 -13.14
C ILE A 132 -7.28 -9.37 -14.49
N THR A 133 -8.43 -9.39 -15.15
CA THR A 133 -8.61 -8.73 -16.44
C THR A 133 -8.58 -7.20 -16.30
N PRO A 134 -8.30 -6.44 -17.38
CA PRO A 134 -8.34 -4.99 -17.40
C PRO A 134 -9.60 -4.41 -16.75
N GLY A 135 -9.43 -3.45 -15.84
CA GLY A 135 -10.52 -2.80 -15.11
C GLY A 135 -11.16 -3.65 -14.00
N ALA A 136 -10.80 -4.93 -13.88
CA ALA A 136 -11.30 -5.79 -12.81
C ALA A 136 -10.48 -5.66 -11.53
N SER A 137 -11.02 -6.20 -10.44
CA SER A 137 -10.33 -6.31 -9.16
C SER A 137 -10.36 -7.75 -8.66
N GLY A 138 -9.25 -8.16 -8.06
CA GLY A 138 -9.09 -9.42 -7.37
C GLY A 138 -8.84 -9.21 -5.89
N ARG A 139 -8.89 -10.29 -5.12
CA ARG A 139 -8.65 -10.21 -3.69
C ARG A 139 -8.09 -11.53 -3.16
N MET A 140 -7.22 -11.44 -2.17
CA MET A 140 -6.80 -12.58 -1.35
C MET A 140 -6.65 -12.16 0.11
N THR A 141 -6.74 -13.11 1.02
CA THR A 141 -6.46 -12.90 2.44
C THR A 141 -5.52 -13.99 2.92
N VAL A 142 -4.41 -13.59 3.54
CA VAL A 142 -3.36 -14.49 4.02
C VAL A 142 -2.91 -14.06 5.41
N SER A 143 -2.44 -15.02 6.24
CA SER A 143 -1.79 -14.71 7.51
C SER A 143 -0.29 -14.63 7.29
N LEU A 144 0.28 -13.44 7.51
CA LEU A 144 1.71 -13.17 7.34
C LEU A 144 2.40 -13.08 8.69
N ALA A 145 3.52 -13.79 8.83
CA ALA A 145 4.44 -13.66 9.95
C ALA A 145 5.33 -12.42 9.76
N PRO A 146 5.99 -11.91 10.82
CA PRO A 146 7.01 -10.88 10.65
C PRO A 146 8.08 -11.30 9.65
N GLY A 147 8.42 -10.42 8.69
CA GLY A 147 9.36 -10.73 7.63
C GLY A 147 9.21 -9.83 6.41
N ARG A 148 9.95 -10.14 5.36
CA ARG A 148 9.87 -9.43 4.08
C ARG A 148 9.21 -10.32 3.04
N TYR A 149 8.39 -9.73 2.22
CA TYR A 149 7.62 -10.40 1.18
C TYR A 149 7.74 -9.66 -0.14
N GLU A 150 7.66 -10.40 -1.22
CA GLU A 150 7.62 -9.87 -2.57
C GLU A 150 6.24 -10.11 -3.16
N LEU A 151 5.63 -9.07 -3.66
CA LEU A 151 4.40 -9.10 -4.44
C LEU A 151 4.80 -9.10 -5.90
N VAL A 152 4.35 -10.04 -6.69
CA VAL A 152 4.82 -10.20 -8.08
C VAL A 152 3.66 -10.46 -9.03
N CYS A 153 3.79 -10.00 -10.27
CA CYS A 153 3.02 -10.51 -11.39
C CYS A 153 3.88 -11.48 -12.18
N ASN A 154 3.48 -12.74 -12.29
CA ASN A 154 4.26 -13.79 -12.94
C ASN A 154 3.71 -14.22 -14.31
N TYR A 155 2.90 -13.34 -14.96
CA TYR A 155 2.66 -13.50 -16.39
C TYR A 155 3.98 -13.43 -17.16
N MET A 156 4.06 -14.15 -18.28
CA MET A 156 5.26 -14.22 -19.12
C MET A 156 5.83 -12.82 -19.39
N GLY A 157 7.05 -12.56 -18.91
CA GLY A 157 7.76 -11.31 -19.13
C GLY A 157 7.40 -10.15 -18.19
N HIS A 158 6.35 -10.27 -17.35
CA HIS A 158 5.90 -9.16 -16.49
C HIS A 158 6.89 -8.89 -15.35
N TYR A 159 7.36 -9.95 -14.68
CA TYR A 159 8.34 -9.81 -13.61
C TYR A 159 9.63 -9.13 -14.09
N VAL A 160 10.19 -9.59 -15.21
CA VAL A 160 11.43 -9.00 -15.77
C VAL A 160 11.22 -7.57 -16.28
N SER A 161 9.98 -7.17 -16.52
CA SER A 161 9.59 -5.80 -16.88
C SER A 161 9.37 -4.89 -15.67
N GLY A 162 9.67 -5.38 -14.44
CA GLY A 162 9.60 -4.57 -13.21
C GLY A 162 8.29 -4.70 -12.44
N MET A 163 7.44 -5.68 -12.76
CA MET A 163 6.14 -5.83 -12.10
C MET A 163 6.24 -6.60 -10.77
N TYR A 164 6.86 -5.96 -9.79
CA TYR A 164 7.02 -6.48 -8.44
C TYR A 164 7.06 -5.34 -7.41
N GLY A 165 6.81 -5.67 -6.13
CA GLY A 165 6.89 -4.75 -5.01
C GLY A 165 7.30 -5.45 -3.73
N GLU A 166 7.82 -4.72 -2.74
CA GLU A 166 8.18 -5.26 -1.43
C GLU A 166 7.15 -4.87 -0.37
N LEU A 167 6.82 -5.82 0.51
CA LEU A 167 6.03 -5.61 1.71
C LEU A 167 6.83 -6.08 2.92
N THR A 168 7.02 -5.20 3.90
CA THR A 168 7.59 -5.53 5.20
C THR A 168 6.48 -5.78 6.21
N VAL A 169 6.54 -6.90 6.92
CA VAL A 169 5.61 -7.27 7.99
C VAL A 169 6.34 -7.22 9.32
N THR A 170 5.81 -6.45 10.29
CA THR A 170 6.41 -6.19 11.61
C THR A 170 5.61 -6.84 12.75
#